data_e37b12f4e11640b5905f28d89448a91b
#
_entry.id   e37b12f4e11640b5905f28d89448a91b
#
_cell.length_a   1.000
_cell.length_b   1.000
_cell.length_c   1.000
_cell.angle_alpha   90.00
_cell.angle_beta   90.00
_cell.angle_gamma   90.00
#
_symmetry.space_group_name_H-M   'P 1'
#
loop_
_entity.id
_entity.type
_entity.pdbx_description
1 polymer ?
#
loop_
_entity_poly.entity_id
_entity_poly.type
_entity_poly.pdbx_seq_one_letter_code
_entity_poly.pdbx_strand_id
1 'polypeptide(L)'
;MISGQKFPDIVADRYYGIEVKSTKENHWTSTGSSIVETTRMENVDDIYMLFGKLGGNVPQFKCRPYQDVLYDIAVTHSPRYLINMEIESKDTIFSKMGTTYDEFRVSPDSISKVRKYYRELAVQKKRHEMPWWITSENVESAHSINIKLWNSLELLEKRELQTKCMILFPEALNPARSMTKYNNTTLWLCSYNQVVNPNIRDIYSAGGKITHVNGKRLETPVAQVFNVIVDYTDDIKAVLRNPSSEMYLMIKEFNPVLLQNDDMYEAWLNICCEFASENNVPLREWIETKPSFLFSK
;
A
#
# COMPACT_ATOMS: atom_id res chain seq x y z
N MET A 1 -18.48 3.04 -14.29
CA MET A 1 -17.71 1.90 -13.75
C MET A 1 -17.50 2.15 -12.26
N ILE A 2 -17.72 1.15 -11.41
CA ILE A 2 -17.48 1.23 -9.97
C ILE A 2 -16.22 0.39 -9.69
N SER A 3 -15.26 0.95 -8.98
CA SER A 3 -13.99 0.27 -8.67
C SER A 3 -13.71 0.37 -7.16
N GLY A 4 -13.53 -0.77 -6.50
CA GLY A 4 -13.23 -0.81 -5.06
C GLY A 4 -11.75 -0.62 -4.68
N GLN A 5 -10.84 -0.48 -5.64
CA GLN A 5 -9.38 -0.38 -5.40
C GLN A 5 -8.68 0.70 -6.24
N LYS A 6 -9.42 1.43 -7.06
CA LYS A 6 -8.88 2.52 -7.88
C LYS A 6 -9.45 3.85 -7.42
N PHE A 7 -8.71 4.90 -7.64
CA PHE A 7 -9.13 6.27 -7.40
C PHE A 7 -9.51 6.92 -8.75
N PRO A 8 -10.66 7.57 -8.84
CA PRO A 8 -11.76 7.64 -7.88
C PRO A 8 -12.65 6.36 -7.86
N ASP A 9 -13.54 6.24 -6.85
CA ASP A 9 -14.42 5.07 -6.66
C ASP A 9 -15.39 4.84 -7.82
N ILE A 10 -15.88 5.90 -8.44
CA ILE A 10 -16.86 5.86 -9.55
C ILE A 10 -16.33 6.72 -10.70
N VAL A 11 -16.40 6.19 -11.91
CA VAL A 11 -16.09 6.95 -13.15
C VAL A 11 -17.31 6.97 -14.05
N ALA A 12 -17.74 8.18 -14.43
CA ALA A 12 -18.80 8.45 -15.38
C ALA A 12 -18.22 9.04 -16.67
N ASP A 13 -18.73 8.59 -17.82
CA ASP A 13 -18.37 9.04 -19.18
C ASP A 13 -16.86 9.04 -19.48
N ARG A 14 -16.08 8.25 -18.72
CA ARG A 14 -14.60 8.17 -18.80
C ARG A 14 -13.87 9.50 -18.55
N TYR A 15 -14.55 10.51 -18.05
CA TYR A 15 -14.02 11.85 -17.82
C TYR A 15 -14.24 12.31 -16.38
N TYR A 16 -15.44 12.10 -15.83
CA TYR A 16 -15.78 12.52 -14.47
C TYR A 16 -15.54 11.42 -13.46
N GLY A 17 -14.94 11.76 -12.35
CA GLY A 17 -14.72 10.88 -11.21
C GLY A 17 -15.50 11.30 -9.98
N ILE A 18 -15.94 10.34 -9.18
CA ILE A 18 -16.56 10.59 -7.88
C ILE A 18 -15.83 9.74 -6.85
N GLU A 19 -15.17 10.40 -5.92
CA GLU A 19 -14.63 9.76 -4.72
C GLU A 19 -15.68 9.84 -3.63
N VAL A 20 -15.99 8.71 -3.00
CA VAL A 20 -17.06 8.60 -2.01
C VAL A 20 -16.48 8.41 -0.62
N LYS A 21 -16.89 9.24 0.33
CA LYS A 21 -16.57 9.08 1.74
C LYS A 21 -17.80 9.16 2.59
N SER A 22 -17.80 8.48 3.73
CA SER A 22 -18.86 8.60 4.72
C SER A 22 -18.32 8.48 6.14
N THR A 23 -19.04 9.06 7.08
CA THR A 23 -18.76 8.91 8.51
C THR A 23 -20.07 8.69 9.28
N LYS A 24 -19.98 7.91 10.35
CA LYS A 24 -21.08 7.77 11.34
C LYS A 24 -21.02 8.86 12.41
N GLU A 25 -19.98 9.66 12.39
CA GLU A 25 -19.80 10.79 13.30
C GLU A 25 -20.51 12.04 12.75
N ASN A 26 -20.70 13.03 13.63
CA ASN A 26 -21.35 14.30 13.24
C ASN A 26 -20.31 15.37 12.82
N HIS A 27 -19.44 15.02 11.89
CA HIS A 27 -18.46 15.95 11.29
C HIS A 27 -18.31 15.72 9.79
N TRP A 28 -17.64 16.68 9.10
CA TRP A 28 -17.42 16.67 7.66
C TRP A 28 -15.96 16.43 7.27
N THR A 29 -15.23 15.64 8.07
CA THR A 29 -13.80 15.39 7.88
C THR A 29 -13.52 13.91 7.67
N SER A 30 -12.49 13.59 6.85
CA SER A 30 -12.02 12.23 6.60
C SER A 30 -10.59 12.24 6.10
N THR A 31 -10.01 11.05 5.96
CA THR A 31 -8.73 10.85 5.26
C THR A 31 -9.02 10.52 3.80
N GLY A 32 -8.31 11.20 2.90
CA GLY A 32 -8.41 11.01 1.45
C GLY A 32 -7.45 10.00 0.88
N SER A 33 -7.24 10.09 -0.44
CA SER A 33 -6.27 9.27 -1.19
C SER A 33 -4.82 9.59 -0.80
N SER A 34 -3.88 8.76 -1.22
CA SER A 34 -2.45 9.09 -1.19
C SER A 34 -2.17 10.32 -2.06
N ILE A 35 -1.25 11.19 -1.64
CA ILE A 35 -0.84 12.36 -2.43
C ILE A 35 -0.19 11.99 -3.77
N VAL A 36 0.29 10.76 -3.91
CA VAL A 36 0.93 10.25 -5.14
C VAL A 36 -0.12 9.69 -6.11
N GLU A 37 -1.35 9.46 -5.65
CA GLU A 37 -2.49 8.97 -6.43
C GLU A 37 -2.15 7.80 -7.38
N THR A 38 -1.34 6.87 -6.93
CA THR A 38 -0.82 5.74 -7.73
C THR A 38 -1.90 4.81 -8.31
N THR A 39 -3.11 4.87 -7.76
CA THR A 39 -4.27 4.09 -8.22
C THR A 39 -5.23 4.91 -9.08
N ARG A 40 -4.86 6.16 -9.45
CA ARG A 40 -5.69 7.02 -10.27
C ARG A 40 -5.95 6.41 -11.63
N MET A 41 -7.21 6.44 -12.02
CA MET A 41 -7.61 6.01 -13.37
C MET A 41 -7.19 7.04 -14.40
N GLU A 42 -6.65 6.56 -15.52
CA GLU A 42 -6.28 7.41 -16.66
C GLU A 42 -7.53 8.08 -17.27
N ASN A 43 -7.33 9.27 -17.81
CA ASN A 43 -8.37 10.06 -18.49
C ASN A 43 -9.54 10.51 -17.60
N VAL A 44 -9.35 10.56 -16.27
CA VAL A 44 -10.31 11.15 -15.35
C VAL A 44 -9.74 12.47 -14.85
N ASP A 45 -10.21 13.59 -15.39
CA ASP A 45 -9.69 14.92 -15.09
C ASP A 45 -10.47 15.60 -13.96
N ASP A 46 -11.78 15.64 -14.03
CA ASP A 46 -12.62 16.25 -13.01
C ASP A 46 -13.09 15.26 -11.98
N ILE A 47 -12.62 15.41 -10.75
CA ILE A 47 -13.02 14.55 -9.63
C ILE A 47 -13.83 15.35 -8.62
N TYR A 48 -14.94 14.78 -8.20
CA TYR A 48 -15.80 15.31 -7.15
C TYR A 48 -15.75 14.43 -5.91
N MET A 49 -15.70 15.05 -4.74
CA MET A 49 -15.88 14.40 -3.46
C MET A 49 -17.37 14.37 -3.10
N LEU A 50 -17.95 13.19 -3.03
CA LEU A 50 -19.25 12.94 -2.45
C LEU A 50 -19.10 12.44 -1.02
N PHE A 51 -19.52 13.24 -0.05
CA PHE A 51 -19.39 12.93 1.36
C PHE A 51 -20.74 12.74 2.03
N GLY A 52 -20.95 11.57 2.65
CA GLY A 52 -22.13 11.27 3.46
C GLY A 52 -21.83 11.39 4.96
N LYS A 53 -22.44 12.35 5.63
CA LYS A 53 -22.45 12.43 7.08
C LYS A 53 -23.69 11.69 7.59
N LEU A 54 -23.51 10.47 8.09
CA LEU A 54 -24.57 9.56 8.51
C LEU A 54 -24.90 9.71 10.01
N GLY A 55 -24.02 10.38 10.77
CA GLY A 55 -24.23 10.73 12.15
C GLY A 55 -25.08 12.00 12.31
N GLY A 56 -25.74 12.14 13.47
CA GLY A 56 -26.70 13.22 13.77
C GLY A 56 -28.15 12.77 13.59
N ASN A 57 -29.07 13.73 13.63
CA ASN A 57 -30.52 13.44 13.60
C ASN A 57 -31.01 12.97 12.21
N VAL A 58 -30.37 13.44 11.14
CA VAL A 58 -30.71 13.12 9.74
C VAL A 58 -29.42 12.97 8.94
N PRO A 59 -29.29 11.94 8.08
CA PRO A 59 -28.19 11.83 7.14
C PRO A 59 -28.11 13.05 6.21
N GLN A 60 -26.90 13.56 6.01
CA GLN A 60 -26.64 14.70 5.14
C GLN A 60 -25.56 14.37 4.12
N PHE A 61 -25.64 14.97 2.94
CA PHE A 61 -24.67 14.73 1.86
C PHE A 61 -24.16 16.07 1.32
N LYS A 62 -22.88 16.13 1.02
CA LYS A 62 -22.24 17.25 0.33
C LYS A 62 -21.45 16.73 -0.87
N CYS A 63 -21.48 17.48 -1.97
CA CYS A 63 -20.67 17.21 -3.14
C CYS A 63 -19.89 18.49 -3.49
N ARG A 64 -18.55 18.35 -3.65
CA ARG A 64 -17.67 19.47 -4.01
C ARG A 64 -16.55 18.98 -4.92
N PRO A 65 -15.90 19.83 -5.72
CA PRO A 65 -14.66 19.47 -6.41
C PRO A 65 -13.64 18.89 -5.41
N TYR A 66 -12.97 17.80 -5.78
CA TYR A 66 -12.08 17.06 -4.89
C TYR A 66 -10.98 17.94 -4.32
N GLN A 67 -10.33 18.74 -5.16
CA GLN A 67 -9.25 19.65 -4.79
C GLN A 67 -9.67 20.73 -3.78
N ASP A 68 -10.95 21.12 -3.77
CA ASP A 68 -11.46 22.21 -2.93
C ASP A 68 -11.72 21.80 -1.46
N VAL A 69 -11.61 20.50 -1.17
CA VAL A 69 -11.87 19.96 0.17
C VAL A 69 -10.61 19.40 0.83
N LEU A 70 -9.46 19.46 0.16
CA LEU A 70 -8.18 18.96 0.66
C LEU A 70 -7.46 20.04 1.45
N TYR A 71 -7.52 19.98 2.78
CA TYR A 71 -7.05 21.07 3.64
C TYR A 71 -5.66 20.87 4.23
N ASP A 72 -5.19 19.64 4.33
CA ASP A 72 -3.90 19.30 4.92
C ASP A 72 -3.43 17.92 4.44
N ILE A 73 -2.24 17.49 4.85
CA ILE A 73 -1.67 16.16 4.59
C ILE A 73 -1.27 15.53 5.91
N ALA A 74 -1.80 14.35 6.20
CA ALA A 74 -1.34 13.52 7.30
C ALA A 74 -0.41 12.44 6.79
N VAL A 75 0.60 12.12 7.60
CA VAL A 75 1.50 11.01 7.33
C VAL A 75 1.33 9.98 8.44
N THR A 76 0.64 8.90 8.09
CA THR A 76 0.55 7.72 8.96
C THR A 76 1.52 6.64 8.46
N HIS A 77 1.22 5.99 7.35
CA HIS A 77 2.10 5.05 6.64
C HIS A 77 2.54 5.60 5.29
N SER A 78 1.71 6.44 4.69
CA SER A 78 2.00 7.24 3.49
C SER A 78 1.39 8.63 3.67
N PRO A 79 1.92 9.65 2.97
CA PRO A 79 1.26 10.94 2.93
C PRO A 79 -0.11 10.81 2.27
N ARG A 80 -1.16 11.19 3.01
CA ARG A 80 -2.55 11.19 2.56
C ARG A 80 -3.17 12.56 2.75
N TYR A 81 -3.99 12.95 1.81
CA TYR A 81 -4.80 14.16 1.97
C TYR A 81 -5.75 14.02 3.14
N LEU A 82 -5.94 15.11 3.86
CA LEU A 82 -7.03 15.28 4.81
C LEU A 82 -8.14 16.10 4.18
N ILE A 83 -9.35 15.57 4.30
CA ILE A 83 -10.57 16.11 3.71
C ILE A 83 -11.36 16.87 4.77
N ASN A 84 -11.83 18.06 4.42
CA ASN A 84 -12.84 18.79 5.17
C ASN A 84 -13.80 19.47 4.18
N MET A 85 -15.08 19.07 4.20
CA MET A 85 -16.11 19.56 3.29
C MET A 85 -16.57 21.00 3.60
N GLU A 86 -16.03 21.66 4.62
CA GLU A 86 -16.45 22.99 5.07
C GLU A 86 -15.39 24.07 4.90
N ILE A 87 -14.19 23.73 4.38
CA ILE A 87 -13.15 24.73 4.14
C ILE A 87 -13.47 25.66 2.98
N GLU A 88 -12.91 26.84 3.00
CA GLU A 88 -12.88 27.77 1.87
C GLU A 88 -11.73 27.42 0.92
N SER A 89 -11.81 27.84 -0.35
CA SER A 89 -10.78 27.55 -1.37
C SER A 89 -9.38 28.09 -1.00
N LYS A 90 -9.30 29.16 -0.22
CA LYS A 90 -8.04 29.72 0.30
C LYS A 90 -7.36 28.84 1.36
N ASP A 91 -8.11 27.93 1.99
CA ASP A 91 -7.65 27.08 3.09
C ASP A 91 -7.23 25.69 2.62
N THR A 92 -7.23 25.43 1.32
CA THR A 92 -6.75 24.16 0.76
C THR A 92 -5.23 24.02 0.94
N ILE A 93 -4.75 22.78 0.96
CA ILE A 93 -3.31 22.51 1.05
C ILE A 93 -2.56 23.11 -0.14
N PHE A 94 -3.17 23.13 -1.32
CA PHE A 94 -2.57 23.68 -2.53
C PHE A 94 -2.41 25.20 -2.46
N SER A 95 -3.45 25.91 -1.98
CA SER A 95 -3.35 27.36 -1.72
C SER A 95 -2.25 27.68 -0.71
N LYS A 96 -2.13 26.88 0.36
CA LYS A 96 -1.07 27.02 1.37
C LYS A 96 0.34 26.76 0.84
N MET A 97 0.49 25.85 -0.13
CA MET A 97 1.76 25.55 -0.79
C MET A 97 2.09 26.48 -1.97
N GLY A 98 1.14 27.35 -2.37
CA GLY A 98 1.31 28.23 -3.53
C GLY A 98 1.36 27.49 -4.88
N THR A 99 0.61 26.41 -5.02
CA THR A 99 0.50 25.59 -6.25
C THR A 99 -0.95 25.24 -6.53
N THR A 100 -1.25 24.69 -7.70
CA THR A 100 -2.55 24.11 -8.02
C THR A 100 -2.54 22.59 -7.84
N TYR A 101 -3.71 21.99 -7.71
CA TYR A 101 -3.83 20.53 -7.62
C TYR A 101 -3.24 19.84 -8.86
N ASP A 102 -3.54 20.36 -10.06
CA ASP A 102 -3.07 19.78 -11.31
C ASP A 102 -1.56 19.90 -11.49
N GLU A 103 -0.98 21.05 -11.18
CA GLU A 103 0.49 21.23 -11.18
C GLU A 103 1.18 20.31 -10.17
N PHE A 104 0.58 20.17 -9.00
CA PHE A 104 1.13 19.30 -7.95
C PHE A 104 1.07 17.83 -8.37
N ARG A 105 -0.05 17.40 -8.92
CA ARG A 105 -0.32 16.01 -9.34
C ARG A 105 0.65 15.50 -10.39
N VAL A 106 0.95 16.32 -11.38
CA VAL A 106 1.86 15.96 -12.48
C VAL A 106 3.34 16.22 -12.17
N SER A 107 3.63 16.80 -11.02
CA SER A 107 5.00 17.12 -10.62
C SER A 107 5.77 15.86 -10.24
N PRO A 108 6.93 15.59 -10.86
CA PRO A 108 7.75 14.44 -10.52
C PRO A 108 8.32 14.52 -9.08
N ASP A 109 8.36 15.72 -8.49
CA ASP A 109 8.90 16.00 -7.16
C ASP A 109 7.84 16.44 -6.13
N SER A 110 6.60 15.99 -6.29
CA SER A 110 5.48 16.34 -5.39
C SER A 110 5.79 16.08 -3.91
N ILE A 111 6.48 14.96 -3.61
CA ILE A 111 6.91 14.64 -2.24
C ILE A 111 7.91 15.68 -1.71
N SER A 112 8.85 16.13 -2.52
CA SER A 112 9.83 17.15 -2.13
C SER A 112 9.16 18.49 -1.84
N LYS A 113 8.15 18.86 -2.62
CA LYS A 113 7.34 20.08 -2.37
C LYS A 113 6.60 20.00 -1.03
N VAL A 114 6.00 18.84 -0.70
CA VAL A 114 5.37 18.62 0.59
C VAL A 114 6.38 18.70 1.73
N ARG A 115 7.54 18.06 1.59
CA ARG A 115 8.61 18.13 2.59
C ARG A 115 9.06 19.56 2.83
N LYS A 116 9.30 20.34 1.78
CA LYS A 116 9.68 21.75 1.88
C LYS A 116 8.63 22.54 2.64
N TYR A 117 7.37 22.43 2.28
CA TYR A 117 6.27 23.11 2.95
C TYR A 117 6.21 22.81 4.46
N TYR A 118 6.29 21.52 4.85
CA TYR A 118 6.22 21.16 6.27
C TYR A 118 7.47 21.57 7.05
N ARG A 119 8.66 21.63 6.43
CA ARG A 119 9.87 22.20 7.06
C ARG A 119 9.67 23.68 7.37
N GLU A 120 9.23 24.43 6.40
CA GLU A 120 8.96 25.86 6.57
C GLU A 120 7.90 26.10 7.66
N LEU A 121 6.84 25.30 7.65
CA LEU A 121 5.80 25.37 8.66
C LEU A 121 6.30 25.00 10.07
N ALA A 122 7.19 24.01 10.18
CA ALA A 122 7.78 23.61 11.47
C ALA A 122 8.70 24.69 12.03
N VAL A 123 9.49 25.34 11.19
CA VAL A 123 10.33 26.49 11.58
C VAL A 123 9.44 27.63 12.07
N GLN A 124 8.39 27.96 11.33
CA GLN A 124 7.47 29.03 11.72
C GLN A 124 6.75 28.76 13.05
N LYS A 125 6.36 27.50 13.30
CA LYS A 125 5.61 27.09 14.49
C LYS A 125 6.50 26.68 15.67
N LYS A 126 7.84 26.82 15.57
CA LYS A 126 8.83 26.40 16.58
C LYS A 126 8.59 24.98 17.11
N ARG A 127 8.17 24.05 16.24
CA ARG A 127 8.00 22.64 16.60
C ARG A 127 9.37 21.96 16.67
N HIS A 128 9.72 21.41 17.83
CA HIS A 128 11.00 20.69 18.03
C HIS A 128 10.97 19.26 17.47
N GLU A 129 9.81 18.67 17.25
CA GLU A 129 9.68 17.33 16.70
C GLU A 129 9.10 17.40 15.28
N MET A 130 9.98 17.17 14.31
CA MET A 130 9.56 16.95 12.93
C MET A 130 9.38 15.45 12.67
N PRO A 131 8.35 15.04 11.91
CA PRO A 131 8.24 13.67 11.48
C PRO A 131 9.52 13.22 10.75
N TRP A 132 9.94 11.99 10.96
CA TRP A 132 11.19 11.42 10.40
C TRP A 132 11.33 11.60 8.88
N TRP A 133 10.24 11.59 8.15
CA TRP A 133 10.21 11.75 6.70
C TRP A 133 10.47 13.20 6.24
N ILE A 134 10.47 14.17 7.15
CA ILE A 134 10.83 15.57 6.88
C ILE A 134 12.31 15.83 7.17
N THR A 135 12.89 15.13 8.12
CA THR A 135 14.23 15.43 8.67
C THR A 135 15.40 14.95 7.80
N SER A 136 15.18 14.15 6.79
CA SER A 136 16.27 13.68 5.91
C SER A 136 16.74 14.80 4.96
N GLU A 137 17.51 15.75 5.50
CA GLU A 137 18.01 16.91 4.75
C GLU A 137 19.32 16.70 3.99
N ASN A 138 20.07 15.66 4.26
CA ASN A 138 21.43 15.53 3.76
C ASN A 138 21.59 14.42 2.72
N VAL A 139 20.81 14.45 1.65
CA VAL A 139 21.04 13.54 0.51
C VAL A 139 21.69 14.24 -0.70
N GLU A 140 21.98 15.54 -0.61
CA GLU A 140 22.63 16.23 -1.74
C GLU A 140 24.16 16.20 -1.71
N SER A 141 24.82 15.62 -0.71
CA SER A 141 26.29 15.68 -0.67
C SER A 141 27.06 14.47 -0.12
N ALA A 142 26.48 13.27 -0.05
CA ALA A 142 27.31 12.08 0.20
C ALA A 142 26.68 10.87 -0.49
N HIS A 143 27.25 10.46 -1.61
CA HIS A 143 26.94 9.23 -2.36
C HIS A 143 25.43 9.05 -2.60
N SER A 144 24.98 9.20 -3.82
CA SER A 144 23.59 9.02 -4.25
C SER A 144 23.09 7.62 -3.84
N ILE A 145 22.59 7.50 -2.63
CA ILE A 145 21.75 6.36 -2.27
C ILE A 145 20.48 6.56 -3.12
N ASN A 146 20.40 5.83 -4.19
CA ASN A 146 19.31 5.92 -5.16
C ASN A 146 18.09 5.21 -4.55
N ILE A 147 17.46 5.84 -3.55
CA ILE A 147 16.26 5.28 -2.91
C ILE A 147 15.14 5.28 -3.94
N LYS A 148 14.74 4.10 -4.35
CA LYS A 148 13.60 3.88 -5.24
C LYS A 148 12.30 3.81 -4.43
N LEU A 149 11.23 4.36 -4.97
CA LEU A 149 9.89 4.09 -4.47
C LEU A 149 9.39 2.75 -5.03
N TRP A 150 8.74 1.94 -4.22
CA TRP A 150 8.13 0.67 -4.66
C TRP A 150 7.32 0.82 -5.96
N ASN A 151 6.55 1.90 -6.06
CA ASN A 151 5.69 2.14 -7.21
C ASN A 151 6.44 2.44 -8.50
N SER A 152 7.68 2.92 -8.42
CA SER A 152 8.53 3.17 -9.59
C SER A 152 9.29 1.95 -10.10
N LEU A 153 9.20 0.82 -9.40
CA LEU A 153 9.85 -0.42 -9.82
C LEU A 153 9.08 -1.08 -10.97
N GLU A 154 9.81 -1.77 -11.83
CA GLU A 154 9.23 -2.62 -12.87
C GLU A 154 8.49 -3.82 -12.26
N LEU A 155 7.51 -4.37 -12.98
CA LEU A 155 6.69 -5.47 -12.49
C LEU A 155 7.51 -6.71 -12.09
N LEU A 156 8.54 -7.04 -12.85
CA LEU A 156 9.42 -8.16 -12.55
C LEU A 156 10.25 -7.92 -11.28
N GLU A 157 10.78 -6.70 -11.11
CA GLU A 157 11.53 -6.30 -9.91
C GLU A 157 10.65 -6.34 -8.66
N LYS A 158 9.41 -5.84 -8.77
CA LYS A 158 8.41 -5.96 -7.70
C LYS A 158 8.14 -7.41 -7.32
N ARG A 159 7.91 -8.27 -8.33
CA ARG A 159 7.61 -9.68 -8.11
C ARG A 159 8.78 -10.41 -7.43
N GLU A 160 10.00 -10.15 -7.86
CA GLU A 160 11.21 -10.72 -7.27
C GLU A 160 11.37 -10.28 -5.80
N LEU A 161 11.29 -8.99 -5.52
CA LEU A 161 11.42 -8.46 -4.15
C LEU A 161 10.30 -8.97 -3.25
N GLN A 162 9.07 -9.04 -3.75
CA GLN A 162 7.93 -9.58 -2.99
C GLN A 162 8.12 -11.06 -2.67
N THR A 163 8.61 -11.86 -3.62
CA THR A 163 8.96 -13.28 -3.41
C THR A 163 9.99 -13.41 -2.28
N LYS A 164 11.06 -12.63 -2.33
CA LYS A 164 12.09 -12.62 -1.27
C LYS A 164 11.51 -12.21 0.08
N CYS A 165 10.69 -11.17 0.12
CA CYS A 165 10.01 -10.74 1.35
C CYS A 165 9.13 -11.84 1.96
N MET A 166 8.39 -12.58 1.14
CA MET A 166 7.52 -13.66 1.61
C MET A 166 8.31 -14.85 2.16
N ILE A 167 9.49 -15.12 1.62
CA ILE A 167 10.40 -16.16 2.10
C ILE A 167 11.06 -15.75 3.42
N LEU A 168 11.60 -14.54 3.49
CA LEU A 168 12.41 -14.07 4.61
C LEU A 168 11.58 -13.68 5.83
N PHE A 169 10.33 -13.20 5.61
CA PHE A 169 9.47 -12.63 6.65
C PHE A 169 8.05 -13.21 6.59
N PRO A 170 7.88 -14.53 6.78
CA PRO A 170 6.59 -15.18 6.66
C PRO A 170 5.55 -14.67 7.68
N GLU A 171 5.96 -14.06 8.79
CA GLU A 171 5.06 -13.40 9.74
C GLU A 171 4.18 -12.33 9.10
N ALA A 172 4.65 -11.70 8.02
CA ALA A 172 3.87 -10.72 7.26
C ALA A 172 2.64 -11.34 6.54
N LEU A 173 2.67 -12.66 6.31
CA LEU A 173 1.60 -13.42 5.68
C LEU A 173 0.48 -13.83 6.64
N ASN A 174 0.70 -13.70 7.96
CA ASN A 174 -0.34 -14.00 8.94
C ASN A 174 -1.47 -12.97 8.84
N PRO A 175 -2.75 -13.35 8.62
CA PRO A 175 -3.87 -12.42 8.53
C PRO A 175 -4.21 -11.73 9.86
N ALA A 176 -3.75 -12.26 10.98
CA ALA A 176 -3.98 -11.67 12.29
C ALA A 176 -3.47 -10.23 12.39
N ARG A 177 -4.18 -9.39 13.15
CA ARG A 177 -3.76 -8.00 13.36
C ARG A 177 -2.49 -7.95 14.18
N SER A 178 -1.49 -7.28 13.66
CA SER A 178 -0.25 -6.95 14.37
C SER A 178 0.24 -5.59 13.89
N MET A 179 0.76 -4.78 14.79
CA MET A 179 1.35 -3.49 14.47
C MET A 179 2.78 -3.61 13.93
N THR A 180 3.44 -4.74 14.18
CA THR A 180 4.88 -4.91 13.94
C THR A 180 5.23 -5.92 12.85
N LYS A 181 4.28 -6.73 12.38
CA LYS A 181 4.55 -7.85 11.45
C LYS A 181 5.19 -7.43 10.11
N TYR A 182 5.09 -6.16 9.73
CA TYR A 182 5.70 -5.64 8.50
C TYR A 182 7.03 -4.91 8.73
N ASN A 183 7.47 -4.78 9.99
CA ASN A 183 8.66 -4.00 10.32
C ASN A 183 9.91 -4.59 9.65
N ASN A 184 10.11 -5.90 9.75
CA ASN A 184 11.26 -6.58 9.18
C ASN A 184 11.29 -6.44 7.65
N THR A 185 10.16 -6.64 6.98
CA THR A 185 10.03 -6.43 5.53
C THR A 185 10.38 -5.00 5.15
N THR A 186 9.87 -4.01 5.88
CA THR A 186 10.13 -2.58 5.59
C THR A 186 11.60 -2.25 5.76
N LEU A 187 12.21 -2.71 6.85
CA LEU A 187 13.64 -2.49 7.13
C LEU A 187 14.51 -3.15 6.06
N TRP A 188 14.20 -4.38 5.68
CA TRP A 188 14.97 -5.10 4.66
C TRP A 188 14.86 -4.44 3.27
N LEU A 189 13.66 -4.07 2.83
CA LEU A 189 13.50 -3.35 1.57
C LEU A 189 14.29 -2.04 1.56
N CYS A 190 14.27 -1.30 2.65
CA CYS A 190 14.98 -0.03 2.75
C CYS A 190 16.50 -0.20 2.82
N SER A 191 16.99 -1.09 3.70
CA SER A 191 18.42 -1.20 4.00
C SER A 191 19.20 -2.05 3.00
N TYR A 192 18.61 -3.12 2.48
CA TYR A 192 19.27 -4.04 1.54
C TYR A 192 18.99 -3.70 0.07
N ASN A 193 17.80 -3.18 -0.23
CA ASN A 193 17.37 -2.93 -1.63
C ASN A 193 17.21 -1.46 -1.95
N GLN A 194 17.37 -0.56 -0.97
CA GLN A 194 17.17 0.88 -1.14
C GLN A 194 15.77 1.22 -1.69
N VAL A 195 14.78 0.40 -1.33
CA VAL A 195 13.40 0.53 -1.76
C VAL A 195 12.51 0.92 -0.58
N VAL A 196 11.76 2.00 -0.74
CA VAL A 196 10.77 2.44 0.24
C VAL A 196 9.38 2.14 -0.29
N ASN A 197 8.60 1.40 0.48
CA ASN A 197 7.19 1.15 0.20
C ASN A 197 6.31 1.84 1.25
N PRO A 198 5.64 2.95 0.90
CA PRO A 198 4.75 3.66 1.82
C PRO A 198 3.51 2.86 2.22
N ASN A 199 3.15 1.87 1.42
CA ASN A 199 1.99 1.00 1.59
C ASN A 199 2.41 -0.47 1.67
N ILE A 200 3.35 -0.80 2.54
CA ILE A 200 3.89 -2.17 2.68
C ILE A 200 2.81 -3.24 2.82
N ARG A 201 1.67 -2.90 3.43
CA ARG A 201 0.52 -3.80 3.56
C ARG A 201 -0.05 -4.25 2.21
N ASP A 202 0.03 -3.41 1.19
CA ASP A 202 -0.59 -3.66 -0.12
C ASP A 202 0.15 -4.76 -0.90
N ILE A 203 1.45 -4.98 -0.63
CA ILE A 203 2.17 -6.14 -1.19
C ILE A 203 1.54 -7.47 -0.72
N TYR A 204 0.99 -7.49 0.47
CA TYR A 204 0.35 -8.65 1.07
C TYR A 204 -1.18 -8.60 0.99
N SER A 205 -1.75 -7.63 0.27
CA SER A 205 -3.20 -7.39 0.18
C SER A 205 -3.89 -7.35 1.55
N ALA A 206 -3.22 -6.74 2.54
CA ALA A 206 -3.69 -6.72 3.91
C ALA A 206 -5.06 -6.02 4.04
N GLY A 207 -5.98 -6.72 4.69
CA GLY A 207 -7.34 -6.24 4.95
C GLY A 207 -8.35 -6.54 3.84
N GLY A 208 -7.91 -6.99 2.66
CA GLY A 208 -8.79 -7.50 1.62
C GLY A 208 -9.36 -8.87 1.95
N LYS A 209 -10.55 -9.18 1.42
CA LYS A 209 -11.16 -10.50 1.46
C LYS A 209 -11.48 -10.98 0.06
N ILE A 210 -11.34 -12.28 -0.17
CA ILE A 210 -11.70 -12.92 -1.42
C ILE A 210 -12.87 -13.87 -1.23
N THR A 211 -13.65 -14.03 -2.27
CA THR A 211 -14.80 -14.96 -2.36
C THR A 211 -14.60 -16.06 -3.40
N HIS A 212 -13.50 -16.02 -4.13
CA HIS A 212 -13.14 -17.02 -5.14
C HIS A 212 -11.65 -17.31 -5.08
N VAL A 213 -11.30 -18.57 -5.30
CA VAL A 213 -9.92 -19.06 -5.46
C VAL A 213 -9.89 -20.13 -6.56
N ASN A 214 -8.89 -20.12 -7.43
CA ASN A 214 -8.77 -21.05 -8.55
C ASN A 214 -10.08 -21.22 -9.39
N GLY A 215 -10.86 -20.13 -9.54
CA GLY A 215 -12.14 -20.12 -10.24
C GLY A 215 -13.32 -20.72 -9.46
N LYS A 216 -13.11 -21.23 -8.23
CA LYS A 216 -14.16 -21.78 -7.38
C LYS A 216 -14.63 -20.73 -6.38
N ARG A 217 -15.94 -20.66 -6.16
CA ARG A 217 -16.54 -19.79 -5.13
C ARG A 217 -16.34 -20.41 -3.75
N LEU A 218 -15.95 -19.57 -2.79
CA LEU A 218 -15.82 -19.95 -1.38
C LEU A 218 -17.15 -19.78 -0.65
N GLU A 219 -17.43 -20.63 0.33
CA GLU A 219 -18.62 -20.52 1.18
C GLU A 219 -18.57 -19.26 2.05
N THR A 220 -17.40 -18.94 2.57
CA THR A 220 -17.16 -17.75 3.37
C THR A 220 -15.98 -16.93 2.81
N PRO A 221 -16.06 -15.58 2.82
CA PRO A 221 -14.95 -14.75 2.42
C PRO A 221 -13.74 -14.92 3.35
N VAL A 222 -12.56 -15.15 2.78
CA VAL A 222 -11.30 -15.32 3.53
C VAL A 222 -10.33 -14.19 3.25
N ALA A 223 -9.28 -14.06 4.06
CA ALA A 223 -8.26 -13.03 3.88
C ALA A 223 -7.54 -13.18 2.54
N GLN A 224 -7.41 -12.08 1.80
CA GLN A 224 -6.81 -12.05 0.46
C GLN A 224 -5.34 -12.48 0.45
N VAL A 225 -4.62 -12.37 1.57
CA VAL A 225 -3.22 -12.81 1.68
C VAL A 225 -3.04 -14.28 1.31
N PHE A 226 -4.03 -15.14 1.53
CA PHE A 226 -3.95 -16.54 1.12
C PHE A 226 -3.95 -16.72 -0.39
N ASN A 227 -4.66 -15.85 -1.14
CA ASN A 227 -4.55 -15.85 -2.59
C ASN A 227 -3.17 -15.36 -3.07
N VAL A 228 -2.59 -14.37 -2.38
CA VAL A 228 -1.21 -13.93 -2.67
C VAL A 228 -0.22 -15.09 -2.47
N ILE A 229 -0.36 -15.87 -1.41
CA ILE A 229 0.47 -17.07 -1.19
C ILE A 229 0.32 -18.06 -2.37
N VAL A 230 -0.91 -18.34 -2.81
CA VAL A 230 -1.17 -19.22 -3.96
C VAL A 230 -0.55 -18.66 -5.24
N ASP A 231 -0.67 -17.35 -5.49
CA ASP A 231 -0.13 -16.71 -6.69
C ASP A 231 1.40 -16.78 -6.78
N TYR A 232 2.08 -16.65 -5.63
CA TYR A 232 3.55 -16.60 -5.56
C TYR A 232 4.22 -17.96 -5.28
N THR A 233 3.44 -19.01 -5.03
CA THR A 233 3.96 -20.32 -4.61
C THR A 233 5.00 -20.91 -5.57
N ASP A 234 4.82 -20.73 -6.89
CA ASP A 234 5.74 -21.28 -7.91
C ASP A 234 7.09 -20.55 -7.89
N ASP A 235 7.08 -19.23 -7.74
CA ASP A 235 8.30 -18.43 -7.63
C ASP A 235 9.06 -18.76 -6.34
N ILE A 236 8.34 -18.86 -5.23
CA ILE A 236 8.91 -19.22 -3.92
C ILE A 236 9.53 -20.64 -3.98
N LYS A 237 8.81 -21.59 -4.59
CA LYS A 237 9.28 -22.94 -4.76
C LYS A 237 10.54 -23.01 -5.62
N ALA A 238 10.60 -22.24 -6.71
CA ALA A 238 11.77 -22.16 -7.58
C ALA A 238 13.00 -21.61 -6.81
N VAL A 239 12.81 -20.55 -6.03
CA VAL A 239 13.89 -19.94 -5.23
C VAL A 239 14.36 -20.87 -4.11
N LEU A 240 13.45 -21.50 -3.36
CA LEU A 240 13.80 -22.33 -2.21
C LEU A 240 14.40 -23.69 -2.58
N ARG A 241 14.06 -24.24 -3.77
CA ARG A 241 14.68 -25.47 -4.25
C ARG A 241 16.11 -25.30 -4.75
N ASN A 242 16.44 -24.12 -5.30
CA ASN A 242 17.77 -23.79 -5.80
C ASN A 242 18.14 -22.36 -5.41
N PRO A 243 18.37 -22.09 -4.11
CA PRO A 243 18.71 -20.75 -3.65
C PRO A 243 20.07 -20.34 -4.18
N SER A 244 20.20 -19.10 -4.63
CA SER A 244 21.50 -18.51 -4.89
C SER A 244 22.31 -18.42 -3.59
N SER A 245 23.63 -18.29 -3.70
CA SER A 245 24.49 -18.11 -2.51
C SER A 245 24.07 -16.90 -1.68
N GLU A 246 23.66 -15.83 -2.33
CA GLU A 246 23.14 -14.62 -1.68
C GLU A 246 21.83 -14.91 -0.95
N MET A 247 20.89 -15.57 -1.61
CA MET A 247 19.59 -15.91 -1.00
C MET A 247 19.75 -16.86 0.18
N TYR A 248 20.69 -17.82 0.09
CA TYR A 248 21.00 -18.72 1.20
C TYR A 248 21.52 -17.96 2.43
N LEU A 249 22.40 -16.97 2.22
CA LEU A 249 22.90 -16.13 3.32
C LEU A 249 21.77 -15.30 3.93
N MET A 250 20.88 -14.74 3.13
CA MET A 250 19.70 -14.00 3.61
C MET A 250 18.76 -14.89 4.41
N ILE A 251 18.50 -16.12 3.95
CA ILE A 251 17.68 -17.10 4.70
C ILE A 251 18.34 -17.40 6.05
N LYS A 252 19.66 -17.60 6.07
CA LYS A 252 20.41 -17.87 7.30
C LYS A 252 20.29 -16.69 8.30
N GLU A 253 20.26 -15.47 7.81
CA GLU A 253 20.19 -14.27 8.65
C GLU A 253 18.76 -13.99 9.13
N PHE A 254 17.77 -14.05 8.24
CA PHE A 254 16.42 -13.54 8.50
C PHE A 254 15.37 -14.62 8.80
N ASN A 255 15.55 -15.84 8.27
CA ASN A 255 14.63 -16.96 8.49
C ASN A 255 15.36 -18.30 8.60
N PRO A 256 16.24 -18.45 9.61
CA PRO A 256 17.08 -19.65 9.76
C PRO A 256 16.28 -20.93 10.02
N VAL A 257 14.99 -20.83 10.39
CA VAL A 257 14.13 -22.00 10.62
C VAL A 257 13.99 -22.85 9.35
N LEU A 258 14.03 -22.23 8.16
CA LEU A 258 13.95 -22.95 6.90
C LEU A 258 15.14 -23.90 6.70
N LEU A 259 16.32 -23.55 7.23
CA LEU A 259 17.56 -24.36 7.10
C LEU A 259 17.60 -25.58 8.06
N GLN A 260 16.64 -25.68 8.97
CA GLN A 260 16.55 -26.82 9.90
C GLN A 260 15.81 -28.01 9.28
N ASN A 261 15.32 -27.86 8.06
CA ASN A 261 14.54 -28.88 7.32
C ASN A 261 15.27 -29.27 6.03
N ASP A 262 15.12 -30.50 5.62
CA ASP A 262 15.71 -31.01 4.36
C ASP A 262 15.09 -30.34 3.12
N ASP A 263 13.82 -29.94 3.21
CA ASP A 263 13.08 -29.21 2.14
C ASP A 263 12.63 -27.84 2.70
N MET A 264 13.36 -26.80 2.31
CA MET A 264 13.06 -25.42 2.72
C MET A 264 11.69 -24.93 2.22
N TYR A 265 11.24 -25.40 1.06
CA TYR A 265 9.92 -25.02 0.54
C TYR A 265 8.81 -25.64 1.38
N GLU A 266 8.92 -26.93 1.73
CA GLU A 266 7.95 -27.56 2.61
C GLU A 266 7.94 -26.93 4.02
N ALA A 267 9.11 -26.55 4.53
CA ALA A 267 9.19 -25.82 5.81
C ALA A 267 8.47 -24.47 5.73
N TRP A 268 8.67 -23.69 4.68
CA TRP A 268 7.99 -22.41 4.46
C TRP A 268 6.48 -22.63 4.28
N LEU A 269 6.07 -23.62 3.50
CA LEU A 269 4.66 -23.93 3.25
C LEU A 269 3.94 -24.35 4.54
N ASN A 270 4.61 -25.10 5.41
CA ASN A 270 4.03 -25.47 6.71
C ASN A 270 3.74 -24.25 7.58
N ILE A 271 4.65 -23.26 7.64
CA ILE A 271 4.40 -21.98 8.34
C ILE A 271 3.13 -21.30 7.77
N CYS A 272 3.00 -21.22 6.46
CA CYS A 272 1.81 -20.64 5.83
C CYS A 272 0.53 -21.45 6.10
N CYS A 273 0.63 -22.77 6.13
CA CYS A 273 -0.48 -23.67 6.42
C CYS A 273 -0.95 -23.57 7.89
N GLU A 274 -0.05 -23.28 8.82
CA GLU A 274 -0.43 -22.97 10.22
C GLU A 274 -1.33 -21.72 10.27
N PHE A 275 -0.94 -20.63 9.61
CA PHE A 275 -1.78 -19.43 9.53
C PHE A 275 -3.13 -19.70 8.82
N ALA A 276 -3.12 -20.56 7.80
CA ALA A 276 -4.31 -20.93 7.06
C ALA A 276 -5.27 -21.77 7.91
N SER A 277 -4.75 -22.71 8.71
CA SER A 277 -5.55 -23.58 9.56
C SER A 277 -6.30 -22.81 10.65
N GLU A 278 -5.67 -21.79 11.23
CA GLU A 278 -6.30 -20.87 12.18
C GLU A 278 -7.49 -20.10 11.58
N ASN A 279 -7.55 -20.01 10.25
CA ASN A 279 -8.59 -19.33 9.50
C ASN A 279 -9.51 -20.28 8.71
N ASN A 280 -9.43 -21.59 8.96
CA ASN A 280 -10.18 -22.65 8.26
C ASN A 280 -9.97 -22.63 6.73
N VAL A 281 -8.74 -22.33 6.26
CA VAL A 281 -8.39 -22.25 4.85
C VAL A 281 -7.58 -23.48 4.45
N PRO A 282 -8.02 -24.28 3.47
CA PRO A 282 -7.29 -25.44 2.97
C PRO A 282 -6.20 -25.02 1.96
N LEU A 283 -5.20 -24.26 2.44
CA LEU A 283 -4.20 -23.60 1.60
C LEU A 283 -3.41 -24.58 0.73
N ARG A 284 -3.02 -25.73 1.29
CA ARG A 284 -2.26 -26.76 0.54
C ARG A 284 -3.07 -27.30 -0.64
N GLU A 285 -4.36 -27.59 -0.45
CA GLU A 285 -5.26 -28.01 -1.54
C GLU A 285 -5.37 -26.92 -2.62
N TRP A 286 -5.46 -25.65 -2.21
CA TRP A 286 -5.52 -24.55 -3.17
C TRP A 286 -4.26 -24.43 -4.03
N ILE A 287 -3.09 -24.65 -3.42
CA ILE A 287 -1.81 -24.65 -4.14
C ILE A 287 -1.73 -25.84 -5.11
N GLU A 288 -2.13 -27.04 -4.70
CA GLU A 288 -2.10 -28.24 -5.51
C GLU A 288 -3.11 -28.20 -6.68
N THR A 289 -4.25 -27.53 -6.48
CA THR A 289 -5.30 -27.37 -7.48
C THR A 289 -5.18 -26.11 -8.32
N LYS A 290 -4.12 -25.33 -8.13
CA LYS A 290 -3.84 -24.14 -8.92
C LYS A 290 -3.75 -24.49 -10.40
N PRO A 291 -4.53 -23.82 -11.28
CA PRO A 291 -4.39 -24.00 -12.72
C PRO A 291 -2.96 -23.71 -13.15
N SER A 292 -2.32 -24.64 -13.84
CA SER A 292 -1.03 -24.36 -14.48
C SER A 292 -1.26 -23.39 -15.63
N PHE A 293 -1.00 -22.11 -15.40
CA PHE A 293 -0.91 -21.16 -16.50
C PHE A 293 0.36 -21.45 -17.28
N LEU A 294 0.21 -22.18 -18.39
CA LEU A 294 1.20 -22.14 -19.46
C LEU A 294 1.23 -20.69 -19.95
N PHE A 295 2.28 -19.97 -19.61
CA PHE A 295 2.58 -18.70 -20.25
C PHE A 295 2.69 -18.98 -21.76
N SER A 296 1.62 -18.71 -22.51
CA SER A 296 1.72 -18.55 -23.95
C SER A 296 2.61 -17.33 -24.20
N LYS A 297 3.72 -17.60 -24.86
CA LYS A 297 4.76 -16.68 -25.27
C LYS A 297 4.22 -15.49 -26.05
#